data_6873835dd23f1a7751c95a99f9c07d92
#
_entry.id   6873835dd23f1a7751c95a99f9c07d92
#
_cell.length_a   1.000
_cell.length_b   1.000
_cell.length_c   1.000
_cell.angle_alpha   90.00
_cell.angle_beta   90.00
_cell.angle_gamma   90.00
#
_symmetry.space_group_name_H-M   'P 1'
#
loop_
_entity.id
_entity.type
_entity.pdbx_description
1 polymer ?
#
loop_
_entity_poly.entity_id
_entity_poly.type
_entity_poly.pdbx_seq_one_letter_code
_entity_poly.pdbx_strand_id
1 'polypeptide(L)'
;MSFRFHPEAEQELTEAVQYYEEIEPRLGNDFAVEVFAAVQRAIAYPRAWTVLEGEVRRSFVKRFPYGVLYAEEDGGILILAVMHLHRHPDYWKERTREG
;
A
#
# COMPACT_ATOMS: atom_id res chain seq x y z
N MET A 1 7.55 15.67 1.68
CA MET A 1 7.96 14.30 1.41
C MET A 1 7.15 13.71 0.28
N SER A 2 7.73 12.78 -0.46
CA SER A 2 7.11 12.19 -1.62
C SER A 2 6.95 10.68 -1.46
N PHE A 3 6.28 10.10 -2.42
CA PHE A 3 6.15 8.64 -2.48
C PHE A 3 6.27 8.19 -3.93
N ARG A 4 6.63 6.93 -4.09
CA ARG A 4 6.56 6.27 -5.40
C ARG A 4 6.11 4.83 -5.20
N PHE A 5 5.55 4.25 -6.24
CA PHE A 5 5.06 2.87 -6.21
C PHE A 5 6.03 1.94 -6.91
N HIS A 6 6.28 0.79 -6.30
CA HIS A 6 6.83 -0.33 -7.03
C HIS A 6 5.81 -0.70 -8.13
N PRO A 7 6.27 -1.05 -9.34
CA PRO A 7 5.34 -1.33 -10.45
C PRO A 7 4.25 -2.36 -10.11
N GLU A 8 4.58 -3.39 -9.35
CA GLU A 8 3.60 -4.40 -8.97
C GLU A 8 2.60 -3.88 -7.93
N ALA A 9 3.02 -2.95 -7.07
CA ALA A 9 2.12 -2.30 -6.13
C ALA A 9 1.11 -1.42 -6.86
N GLU A 10 1.57 -0.70 -7.88
CA GLU A 10 0.68 0.12 -8.70
C GLU A 10 -0.35 -0.74 -9.43
N GLN A 11 0.07 -1.88 -9.94
CA GLN A 11 -0.84 -2.82 -10.58
C GLN A 11 -1.86 -3.37 -9.57
N GLU A 12 -1.43 -3.68 -8.36
CA GLU A 12 -2.34 -4.15 -7.30
C GLU A 12 -3.40 -3.10 -6.98
N LEU A 13 -3.00 -1.83 -6.90
CA LEU A 13 -3.94 -0.75 -6.68
C LEU A 13 -4.97 -0.68 -7.81
N THR A 14 -4.50 -0.68 -9.05
CA THR A 14 -5.38 -0.60 -10.22
C THR A 14 -6.38 -1.75 -10.25
N GLU A 15 -5.91 -2.97 -10.02
CA GLU A 15 -6.77 -4.15 -10.04
C GLU A 15 -7.81 -4.12 -8.91
N ALA A 16 -7.41 -3.69 -7.73
CA ALA A 16 -8.33 -3.61 -6.60
C ALA A 16 -9.39 -2.52 -6.81
N VAL A 17 -8.99 -1.36 -7.35
CA VAL A 17 -9.93 -0.29 -7.69
C VAL A 17 -10.97 -0.82 -8.67
N GLN A 18 -10.52 -1.52 -9.71
CA GLN A 18 -11.42 -2.06 -10.71
C GLN A 18 -12.37 -3.11 -10.12
N TYR A 19 -11.86 -3.98 -9.27
CA TYR A 19 -12.65 -5.00 -8.59
C TYR A 19 -13.78 -4.38 -7.78
N TYR A 20 -13.49 -3.35 -6.98
CA TYR A 20 -14.51 -2.71 -6.17
C TYR A 20 -15.50 -1.91 -7.00
N GLU A 21 -15.02 -1.28 -8.07
CA GLU A 21 -15.90 -0.51 -8.95
C GLU A 21 -16.93 -1.40 -9.64
N GLU A 22 -16.56 -2.64 -9.95
CA GLU A 22 -17.50 -3.61 -10.54
C GLU A 22 -18.54 -4.09 -9.55
N ILE A 23 -18.23 -4.06 -8.25
CA ILE A 23 -19.21 -4.42 -7.21
C ILE A 23 -20.26 -3.34 -7.05
N GLU A 24 -19.82 -2.06 -7.00
CA GLU A 24 -20.73 -0.94 -6.81
C GLU A 24 -20.11 0.31 -7.42
N PRO A 25 -20.88 1.10 -8.18
CA PRO A 25 -20.37 2.36 -8.73
C PRO A 25 -19.80 3.25 -7.62
N ARG A 26 -18.64 3.83 -7.85
CA ARG A 26 -17.89 4.71 -6.95
C ARG A 26 -17.14 3.98 -5.82
N LEU A 27 -17.37 2.70 -5.62
CA LEU A 27 -16.69 1.97 -4.55
C LEU A 27 -15.17 1.89 -4.85
N GLY A 28 -14.80 1.76 -6.13
CA GLY A 28 -13.39 1.79 -6.52
C GLY A 28 -12.74 3.12 -6.19
N ASN A 29 -13.45 4.23 -6.41
CA ASN A 29 -12.95 5.55 -6.04
C ASN A 29 -12.79 5.66 -4.52
N ASP A 30 -13.76 5.16 -3.75
CA ASP A 30 -13.68 5.16 -2.29
C ASP A 30 -12.45 4.39 -1.82
N PHE A 31 -12.18 3.24 -2.44
CA PHE A 31 -11.00 2.45 -2.13
C PHE A 31 -9.72 3.23 -2.41
N ALA A 32 -9.61 3.85 -3.58
CA ALA A 32 -8.44 4.63 -3.94
C ALA A 32 -8.20 5.78 -2.95
N VAL A 33 -9.26 6.48 -2.56
CA VAL A 33 -9.17 7.57 -1.57
C VAL A 33 -8.58 7.04 -0.25
N GLU A 34 -9.06 5.89 0.22
CA GLU A 34 -8.58 5.32 1.48
C GLU A 34 -7.14 4.82 1.37
N VAL A 35 -6.74 4.29 0.20
CA VAL A 35 -5.36 3.89 -0.02
C VAL A 35 -4.43 5.12 0.06
N PHE A 36 -4.79 6.20 -0.64
CA PHE A 36 -3.96 7.41 -0.60
C PHE A 36 -3.96 8.06 0.77
N ALA A 37 -5.04 7.94 1.54
CA ALA A 37 -5.06 8.39 2.92
C ALA A 37 -4.06 7.58 3.76
N ALA A 38 -3.99 6.26 3.55
CA ALA A 38 -3.02 5.41 4.24
C ALA A 38 -1.58 5.79 3.87
N VAL A 39 -1.35 6.12 2.59
CA VAL A 39 -0.05 6.61 2.12
C VAL A 39 0.33 7.91 2.82
N GLN A 40 -0.62 8.85 2.92
CA GLN A 40 -0.36 10.14 3.58
C GLN A 40 -0.04 9.96 5.07
N ARG A 41 -0.70 9.02 5.75
CA ARG A 41 -0.38 8.72 7.14
C ARG A 41 1.04 8.14 7.26
N ALA A 42 1.46 7.31 6.29
CA ALA A 42 2.81 6.75 6.28
C ALA A 42 3.86 7.84 6.06
N ILE A 43 3.57 8.79 5.18
CA ILE A 43 4.48 9.92 4.91
C ILE A 43 4.59 10.82 6.15
N ALA A 44 3.45 11.09 6.80
CA ALA A 44 3.42 11.98 7.97
C ALA A 44 4.22 11.42 9.15
N TYR A 45 4.13 10.10 9.36
CA TYR A 45 4.79 9.45 10.50
C TYR A 45 5.39 8.11 10.03
N PRO A 46 6.46 8.15 9.23
CA PRO A 46 6.94 6.92 8.56
C PRO A 46 7.44 5.83 9.50
N ARG A 47 7.76 6.16 10.74
CA ARG A 47 8.27 5.19 11.71
C ARG A 47 7.26 4.80 12.77
N ALA A 48 6.02 5.33 12.68
CA ALA A 48 4.97 5.04 13.66
C ALA A 48 4.25 3.72 13.43
N TRP A 49 4.29 3.19 12.20
CA TRP A 49 3.48 2.05 11.81
C TRP A 49 4.21 0.73 12.03
N THR A 50 3.43 -0.35 12.13
CA THR A 50 3.93 -1.68 12.47
C THR A 50 5.01 -2.15 11.50
N VAL A 51 6.16 -2.56 12.04
CA VAL A 51 7.22 -3.21 11.27
C VAL A 51 6.79 -4.64 11.00
N LEU A 52 6.85 -5.04 9.73
CA LEU A 52 6.56 -6.42 9.32
C LEU A 52 7.84 -7.23 9.23
N GLU A 53 8.85 -6.70 8.56
CA GLU A 53 10.13 -7.37 8.41
C GLU A 53 11.15 -6.34 7.97
N GLY A 54 12.35 -6.38 8.59
CA GLY A 54 13.42 -5.45 8.25
C GLY A 54 12.97 -4.02 8.40
N GLU A 55 13.00 -3.27 7.31
CA GLU A 55 12.59 -1.86 7.31
C GLU A 55 11.20 -1.65 6.69
N VAL A 56 10.50 -2.74 6.39
CA VAL A 56 9.17 -2.68 5.77
C VAL A 56 8.10 -2.56 6.84
N ARG A 57 7.23 -1.57 6.68
CA ARG A 57 6.12 -1.29 7.60
C ARG A 57 4.81 -1.34 6.86
N ARG A 58 3.72 -1.40 7.62
CA ARG A 58 2.37 -1.47 7.06
C ARG A 58 1.48 -0.37 7.65
N SER A 59 0.84 0.40 6.76
CA SER A 59 -0.20 1.35 7.11
C SER A 59 -1.54 0.76 6.65
N PHE A 60 -2.48 0.57 7.57
CA PHE A 60 -3.77 -0.03 7.23
C PHE A 60 -4.63 0.90 6.39
N VAL A 61 -5.35 0.31 5.44
CA VAL A 61 -6.37 1.02 4.67
C VAL A 61 -7.68 0.94 5.48
N LYS A 62 -8.32 2.09 5.73
CA LYS A 62 -9.59 2.12 6.46
C LYS A 62 -10.72 1.63 5.57
N ARG A 63 -11.73 0.97 6.16
CA ARG A 63 -12.95 0.47 5.50
C ARG A 63 -12.74 -0.76 4.62
N PHE A 64 -11.50 -1.08 4.25
CA PHE A 64 -11.21 -2.18 3.33
C PHE A 64 -10.15 -3.09 3.95
N PRO A 65 -10.20 -4.40 3.65
CA PRO A 65 -9.25 -5.35 4.26
C PRO A 65 -7.90 -5.34 3.53
N TYR A 66 -7.26 -4.16 3.51
CA TYR A 66 -5.99 -3.94 2.82
C TYR A 66 -4.99 -3.21 3.69
N GLY A 67 -3.72 -3.38 3.36
CA GLY A 67 -2.63 -2.61 3.94
C GLY A 67 -1.71 -2.10 2.85
N VAL A 68 -1.12 -0.93 3.10
CA VAL A 68 -0.07 -0.36 2.26
C VAL A 68 1.26 -0.71 2.91
N LEU A 69 2.08 -1.50 2.22
CA LEU A 69 3.41 -1.88 2.68
C LEU A 69 4.42 -0.93 2.06
N TYR A 70 5.30 -0.40 2.89
CA TYR A 70 6.24 0.62 2.43
C TYR A 70 7.56 0.54 3.17
N ALA A 71 8.59 1.12 2.57
CA ALA A 71 9.90 1.32 3.19
C ALA A 71 10.32 2.77 2.97
N GLU A 72 11.03 3.35 3.94
CA GLU A 72 11.59 4.68 3.78
C GLU A 72 12.71 4.68 2.74
N GLU A 73 12.82 5.76 2.00
CA GLU A 73 13.94 6.02 1.11
C GLU A 73 14.24 7.52 1.14
N ASP A 74 15.31 7.95 0.50
CA ASP A 74 15.69 9.36 0.49
C ASP A 74 14.55 10.22 -0.04
N GLY A 75 14.08 11.14 0.78
CA GLY A 75 13.04 12.09 0.40
C GLY A 75 11.62 11.56 0.43
N GLY A 76 11.38 10.34 0.90
CA GLY A 76 10.01 9.84 0.95
C GLY A 76 9.90 8.37 1.29
N ILE A 77 8.91 7.72 0.67
CA ILE A 77 8.68 6.29 0.87
C ILE A 77 8.50 5.57 -0.47
N LEU A 78 8.91 4.32 -0.50
CA LEU A 78 8.60 3.41 -1.61
C LEU A 78 7.46 2.51 -1.18
N ILE A 79 6.37 2.51 -1.93
CA ILE A 79 5.24 1.63 -1.68
C ILE A 79 5.51 0.30 -2.38
N LEU A 80 5.69 -0.75 -1.59
CA LEU A 80 6.07 -2.08 -2.06
C LEU A 80 4.88 -2.93 -2.43
N ALA A 81 3.74 -2.70 -1.76
CA ALA A 81 2.55 -3.51 -2.01
C ALA A 81 1.30 -2.79 -1.53
N VAL A 82 0.20 -3.01 -2.25
CA VAL A 82 -1.16 -2.73 -1.79
C VAL A 82 -1.77 -4.11 -1.57
N MET A 83 -1.69 -4.59 -0.34
CA MET A 83 -1.90 -6.01 -0.01
C MET A 83 -3.23 -6.27 0.67
N HIS A 84 -4.01 -7.20 0.09
CA HIS A 84 -5.16 -7.74 0.80
C HIS A 84 -4.66 -8.48 2.04
N LEU A 85 -5.28 -8.24 3.19
CA LEU A 85 -4.80 -8.77 4.46
C LEU A 85 -4.83 -10.30 4.57
N HIS A 86 -5.60 -10.97 3.71
CA HIS A 86 -5.67 -12.44 3.70
C HIS A 86 -4.75 -13.08 2.66
N ARG A 87 -3.96 -12.28 1.96
CA ARG A 87 -3.00 -12.81 1.00
C ARG A 87 -1.78 -13.37 1.72
N HIS A 88 -1.05 -14.27 1.05
CA HIS A 88 0.17 -14.84 1.62
C HIS A 88 1.11 -13.72 2.06
N PRO A 89 1.55 -13.72 3.32
CA PRO A 89 2.24 -12.56 3.90
C PRO A 89 3.64 -12.29 3.33
N ASP A 90 4.21 -13.22 2.58
CA ASP A 90 5.58 -13.10 2.08
C ASP A 90 5.68 -12.80 0.59
N TYR A 91 4.55 -12.71 -0.13
CA TYR A 91 4.57 -12.62 -1.59
C TYR A 91 5.30 -11.37 -2.12
N TRP A 92 5.38 -10.32 -1.33
CA TRP A 92 5.99 -9.03 -1.71
C TRP A 92 7.50 -8.97 -1.45
N LYS A 93 8.07 -9.95 -0.76
CA LYS A 93 9.45 -9.83 -0.23
C LYS A 93 10.50 -9.64 -1.30
N GLU A 94 10.32 -10.22 -2.47
CA GLU A 94 11.30 -10.07 -3.54
C GLU A 94 11.34 -8.65 -4.11
N ARG A 95 10.30 -7.86 -3.90
CA ARG A 95 10.22 -6.49 -4.39
C ARG A 95 11.24 -5.58 -3.70
N THR A 96 11.66 -5.92 -2.49
CA THR A 96 12.65 -5.15 -1.76
C THR A 96 14.02 -5.22 -2.42
N ARG A 97 14.28 -6.29 -3.17
CA ARG A 97 15.57 -6.49 -3.85
C ARG A 97 15.67 -5.74 -5.17
N GLU A 98 14.54 -5.36 -5.73
CA GLU A 98 14.48 -4.65 -7.00
C GLU A 98 14.58 -3.14 -6.79
N GLY A 99 14.36 -2.73 -5.58
CA GLY A 99 14.25 -1.37 -5.15
C GLY A 99 15.38 -0.48 -5.29
#